data_8edea6951699af4317128a5cb63429c3
#
_entry.id   8edea6951699af4317128a5cb63429c3
#
_cell.length_a   1.000
_cell.length_b   1.000
_cell.length_c   1.000
_cell.angle_alpha   90.00
_cell.angle_beta   90.00
_cell.angle_gamma   90.00
#
_symmetry.space_group_name_H-M   'P 1'
#
loop_
_entity.id
_entity.type
_entity.pdbx_description
1 polymer ?
#
loop_
_entity_poly.entity_id
_entity_poly.type
_entity_poly.pdbx_seq_one_letter_code
_entity_poly.pdbx_strand_id
1 'polypeptide(L)'
;MIDRKKIELDSRRPLTAGEVERLTEEFVVEYTYNSNASEGNTLTLRETDLVLRGLTIDQKPLKDHMEAVGHKEAFDYVQDLVKAQVPLSESIIKQIHYLVLADKKEDRGVYRRVPVRIMGAKHEPAQPYLIQPKMEQLLEFYRNSTEHIIPRLARFHIEFEGIHPFIDGNGRTGRLLVNLELMKAGYPPIDIKFTDRIAYYNAFDEYHAKHNLDAMEKLFAGYVNMRLDSYLQMLEE
;
A
#
# COMPACT_ATOMS: atom_id res chain seq x y z
N MET A 1 -2.02 5.43 -21.86
CA MET A 1 -1.55 6.77 -21.41
C MET A 1 -0.37 6.62 -20.43
N ILE A 2 -0.53 5.84 -19.37
CA ILE A 2 0.48 5.59 -18.31
C ILE A 2 1.78 5.03 -18.91
N ASP A 3 1.70 3.95 -19.73
CA ASP A 3 2.90 3.33 -20.33
C ASP A 3 3.69 4.28 -21.22
N ARG A 4 2.99 5.17 -21.95
CA ARG A 4 3.68 6.18 -22.77
C ARG A 4 4.47 7.16 -21.89
N LYS A 5 3.90 7.62 -20.76
CA LYS A 5 4.62 8.47 -19.81
C LYS A 5 5.77 7.74 -19.13
N LYS A 6 5.58 6.45 -18.81
CA LYS A 6 6.66 5.62 -18.28
C LYS A 6 7.81 5.51 -19.28
N ILE A 7 7.52 5.18 -20.56
CA ILE A 7 8.53 5.13 -21.62
C ILE A 7 9.23 6.49 -21.78
N GLU A 8 8.48 7.58 -21.71
CA GLU A 8 9.05 8.92 -21.75
C GLU A 8 9.99 9.16 -20.56
N LEU A 9 9.57 8.84 -19.34
CA LEU A 9 10.40 8.93 -18.13
C LEU A 9 11.68 8.09 -18.26
N ASP A 10 11.55 6.84 -18.71
CA ASP A 10 12.68 5.91 -18.91
C ASP A 10 13.67 6.40 -20.00
N SER A 11 13.21 7.22 -20.96
CA SER A 11 14.03 7.81 -22.03
C SER A 11 14.78 9.07 -21.61
N ARG A 12 14.40 9.69 -20.50
CA ARG A 12 15.05 10.89 -19.96
C ARG A 12 16.36 10.50 -19.23
N ARG A 13 17.15 11.50 -18.86
CA ARG A 13 18.28 11.26 -17.97
C ARG A 13 17.81 10.59 -16.68
N PRO A 14 18.60 9.70 -16.07
CA PRO A 14 18.26 9.18 -14.77
C PRO A 14 18.23 10.32 -13.73
N LEU A 15 17.33 10.18 -12.75
CA LEU A 15 17.31 11.05 -11.58
C LEU A 15 18.64 10.91 -10.83
N THR A 16 19.17 12.02 -10.37
CA THR A 16 20.33 12.02 -9.47
C THR A 16 19.98 11.42 -8.12
N ALA A 17 20.96 10.95 -7.37
CA ALA A 17 20.74 10.40 -6.03
C ALA A 17 20.01 11.39 -5.11
N GLY A 18 20.36 12.68 -5.16
CA GLY A 18 19.70 13.71 -4.36
C GLY A 18 18.24 13.96 -4.76
N GLU A 19 17.93 13.92 -6.08
CA GLU A 19 16.54 14.02 -6.56
C GLU A 19 15.69 12.82 -6.09
N VAL A 20 16.24 11.61 -6.16
CA VAL A 20 15.57 10.40 -5.66
C VAL A 20 15.36 10.48 -4.16
N GLU A 21 16.37 10.89 -3.39
CA GLU A 21 16.31 11.04 -1.94
C GLU A 21 15.19 12.01 -1.53
N ARG A 22 15.18 13.21 -2.13
CA ARG A 22 14.15 14.22 -1.87
C ARG A 22 12.74 13.71 -2.19
N LEU A 23 12.53 13.12 -3.37
CA LEU A 23 11.25 12.54 -3.77
C LEU A 23 10.78 11.45 -2.82
N THR A 24 11.74 10.66 -2.32
CA THR A 24 11.46 9.57 -1.38
C THR A 24 11.08 10.12 -0.01
N GLU A 25 11.82 11.09 0.52
CA GLU A 25 11.53 11.71 1.82
C GLU A 25 10.15 12.36 1.86
N GLU A 26 9.82 13.20 0.86
CA GLU A 26 8.51 13.83 0.74
C GLU A 26 7.40 12.78 0.64
N PHE A 27 7.60 11.76 -0.20
CA PHE A 27 6.63 10.68 -0.39
C PHE A 27 6.41 9.89 0.90
N VAL A 28 7.44 9.51 1.62
CA VAL A 28 7.35 8.67 2.83
C VAL A 28 6.51 9.33 3.91
N VAL A 29 6.68 10.63 4.13
CA VAL A 29 5.90 11.39 5.12
C VAL A 29 4.42 11.40 4.76
N GLU A 30 4.08 11.80 3.52
CA GLU A 30 2.70 11.85 3.06
C GLU A 30 2.04 10.48 3.02
N TYR A 31 2.73 9.48 2.50
CA TYR A 31 2.24 8.11 2.40
C TYR A 31 1.99 7.50 3.78
N THR A 32 2.90 7.69 4.72
CA THR A 32 2.71 7.25 6.11
C THR A 32 1.50 7.91 6.73
N TYR A 33 1.36 9.23 6.56
CA TYR A 33 0.19 9.97 7.05
C TYR A 33 -1.11 9.42 6.44
N ASN A 34 -1.24 9.43 5.11
CA ASN A 34 -2.49 9.06 4.45
C ASN A 34 -2.89 7.61 4.73
N SER A 35 -1.91 6.70 4.70
CA SER A 35 -2.14 5.28 4.95
C SER A 35 -2.61 4.99 6.36
N ASN A 36 -2.04 5.65 7.38
CA ASN A 36 -2.45 5.49 8.76
C ASN A 36 -3.74 6.27 9.09
N ALA A 37 -3.92 7.48 8.56
CA ALA A 37 -5.15 8.25 8.75
C ALA A 37 -6.39 7.50 8.21
N SER A 38 -6.25 6.76 7.13
CA SER A 38 -7.31 5.90 6.58
C SER A 38 -7.74 4.79 7.54
N GLU A 39 -6.87 4.39 8.47
CA GLU A 39 -7.14 3.38 9.50
C GLU A 39 -7.48 4.00 10.88
N GLY A 40 -7.66 5.32 10.93
CA GLY A 40 -8.10 6.03 12.13
C GLY A 40 -6.98 6.55 13.03
N ASN A 41 -5.73 6.55 12.58
CA ASN A 41 -4.62 7.23 13.25
C ASN A 41 -4.89 8.74 13.34
N THR A 42 -4.59 9.36 14.47
CA THR A 42 -4.96 10.74 14.77
C THR A 42 -3.86 11.76 14.55
N LEU A 43 -2.67 11.34 14.12
CA LEU A 43 -1.59 12.26 13.77
C LEU A 43 -1.98 13.06 12.53
N THR A 44 -1.66 14.35 12.54
CA THR A 44 -1.69 15.20 11.34
C THR A 44 -0.46 14.94 10.46
N LEU A 45 -0.46 15.42 9.22
CA LEU A 45 0.70 15.31 8.33
C LEU A 45 1.97 15.88 8.97
N ARG A 46 1.86 17.06 9.60
CA ARG A 46 2.99 17.70 10.29
C ARG A 46 3.46 16.91 11.51
N GLU A 47 2.54 16.36 12.29
CA GLU A 47 2.88 15.52 13.44
C GLU A 47 3.53 14.19 12.99
N THR A 48 3.06 13.63 11.87
CA THR A 48 3.69 12.45 11.27
C THR A 48 5.14 12.72 10.88
N ASP A 49 5.44 13.85 10.21
CA ASP A 49 6.83 14.26 9.90
C ASP A 49 7.69 14.35 11.18
N LEU A 50 7.17 14.99 12.22
CA LEU A 50 7.89 15.12 13.50
C LEU A 50 8.15 13.76 14.16
N VAL A 51 7.17 12.86 14.15
CA VAL A 51 7.31 11.49 14.69
C VAL A 51 8.37 10.70 13.90
N LEU A 52 8.36 10.80 12.58
CA LEU A 52 9.35 10.11 11.74
C LEU A 52 10.78 10.67 11.93
N ARG A 53 10.91 11.89 12.44
CA ARG A 53 12.19 12.49 12.87
C ARG A 53 12.57 12.14 14.32
N GLY A 54 11.79 11.27 14.99
CA GLY A 54 12.08 10.79 16.35
C GLY A 54 11.52 11.66 17.49
N LEU A 55 10.60 12.59 17.17
CA LEU A 55 9.93 13.40 18.18
C LEU A 55 8.62 12.73 18.65
N THR A 56 8.25 12.99 19.89
CA THR A 56 6.95 12.60 20.45
C THR A 56 5.98 13.78 20.44
N ILE A 57 4.72 13.51 20.16
CA ILE A 57 3.65 14.51 20.12
C ILE A 57 2.82 14.40 21.39
N ASP A 58 2.71 15.49 22.13
CA ASP A 58 1.89 15.53 23.34
C ASP A 58 0.42 15.26 23.03
N GLN A 59 -0.27 14.59 23.97
CA GLN A 59 -1.70 14.23 23.89
C GLN A 59 -2.09 13.32 22.71
N LYS A 60 -1.11 12.71 22.02
CA LYS A 60 -1.38 11.67 21.01
C LYS A 60 -1.11 10.27 21.58
N PRO A 61 -1.94 9.28 21.23
CA PRO A 61 -1.73 7.90 21.67
C PRO A 61 -0.35 7.37 21.26
N LEU A 62 0.31 6.63 22.14
CA LEU A 62 1.57 5.94 21.79
C LEU A 62 1.39 5.01 20.60
N LYS A 63 0.22 4.36 20.50
CA LYS A 63 -0.15 3.53 19.33
C LYS A 63 0.04 4.27 18.02
N ASP A 64 -0.44 5.51 17.93
CA ASP A 64 -0.38 6.30 16.69
C ASP A 64 1.07 6.57 16.27
N HIS A 65 1.97 6.84 17.24
CA HIS A 65 3.41 6.97 16.98
C HIS A 65 4.02 5.66 16.47
N MET A 66 3.70 4.54 17.14
CA MET A 66 4.21 3.23 16.75
C MET A 66 3.74 2.81 15.35
N GLU A 67 2.50 3.11 15.00
CA GLU A 67 1.95 2.86 13.67
C GLU A 67 2.67 3.67 12.59
N ALA A 68 2.96 4.96 12.84
CA ALA A 68 3.70 5.79 11.90
C ALA A 68 5.13 5.27 11.70
N VAL A 69 5.85 4.97 12.79
CA VAL A 69 7.21 4.43 12.71
C VAL A 69 7.22 3.06 12.02
N GLY A 70 6.34 2.14 12.42
CA GLY A 70 6.26 0.81 11.83
C GLY A 70 5.89 0.83 10.34
N HIS A 71 5.02 1.77 9.92
CA HIS A 71 4.68 1.94 8.51
C HIS A 71 5.89 2.43 7.69
N LYS A 72 6.66 3.37 8.24
CA LYS A 72 7.92 3.81 7.60
C LYS A 72 8.93 2.67 7.48
N GLU A 73 9.17 1.94 8.56
CA GLU A 73 10.07 0.77 8.54
C GLU A 73 9.63 -0.29 7.52
N ALA A 74 8.31 -0.51 7.40
CA ALA A 74 7.75 -1.41 6.39
C ALA A 74 7.98 -0.90 4.97
N PHE A 75 7.89 0.42 4.73
CA PHE A 75 8.18 0.99 3.42
C PHE A 75 9.68 0.95 3.09
N ASP A 76 10.56 1.21 4.05
CA ASP A 76 12.01 1.06 3.86
C ASP A 76 12.35 -0.40 3.46
N TYR A 77 11.75 -1.37 4.13
CA TYR A 77 11.88 -2.79 3.77
C TYR A 77 11.34 -3.10 2.37
N VAL A 78 10.19 -2.51 1.99
CA VAL A 78 9.64 -2.62 0.62
C VAL A 78 10.65 -2.10 -0.41
N GLN A 79 11.31 -0.97 -0.16
CA GLN A 79 12.34 -0.45 -1.06
C GLN A 79 13.52 -1.41 -1.23
N ASP A 80 13.95 -2.06 -0.16
CA ASP A 80 15.03 -3.06 -0.23
C ASP A 80 14.61 -4.30 -1.03
N LEU A 81 13.36 -4.77 -0.87
CA LEU A 81 12.79 -5.83 -1.69
C LEU A 81 12.74 -5.47 -3.17
N VAL A 82 12.41 -4.21 -3.50
CA VAL A 82 12.41 -3.69 -4.88
C VAL A 82 13.82 -3.72 -5.46
N LYS A 83 14.82 -3.20 -4.74
CA LYS A 83 16.22 -3.21 -5.18
C LYS A 83 16.72 -4.64 -5.45
N ALA A 84 16.35 -5.58 -4.59
CA ALA A 84 16.73 -6.99 -4.70
C ALA A 84 15.84 -7.80 -5.65
N GLN A 85 14.80 -7.21 -6.25
CA GLN A 85 13.82 -7.87 -7.14
C GLN A 85 13.22 -9.14 -6.52
N VAL A 86 12.96 -9.15 -5.21
CA VAL A 86 12.45 -10.32 -4.49
C VAL A 86 11.05 -10.66 -4.97
N PRO A 87 10.75 -11.92 -5.35
CA PRO A 87 9.41 -12.33 -5.75
C PRO A 87 8.40 -12.21 -4.61
N LEU A 88 7.17 -11.75 -4.92
CA LEU A 88 6.09 -11.71 -3.96
C LEU A 88 5.76 -13.12 -3.44
N SER A 89 5.70 -13.27 -2.14
CA SER A 89 5.40 -14.52 -1.45
C SER A 89 4.64 -14.28 -0.15
N GLU A 90 4.05 -15.34 0.38
CA GLU A 90 3.38 -15.28 1.68
C GLU A 90 4.33 -14.81 2.81
N SER A 91 5.58 -15.25 2.78
CA SER A 91 6.60 -14.82 3.74
C SER A 91 6.84 -13.31 3.69
N ILE A 92 6.92 -12.73 2.50
CA ILE A 92 7.08 -11.28 2.31
C ILE A 92 5.84 -10.53 2.84
N ILE A 93 4.64 -11.01 2.53
CA ILE A 93 3.40 -10.40 3.04
C ILE A 93 3.40 -10.39 4.57
N LYS A 94 3.73 -11.52 5.19
CA LYS A 94 3.82 -11.64 6.66
C LYS A 94 4.91 -10.76 7.26
N GLN A 95 6.05 -10.62 6.59
CA GLN A 95 7.13 -9.76 7.06
C GLN A 95 6.76 -8.27 6.98
N ILE A 96 6.12 -7.83 5.90
CA ILE A 96 5.61 -6.45 5.79
C ILE A 96 4.57 -6.19 6.88
N HIS A 97 3.62 -7.09 7.07
CA HIS A 97 2.64 -6.97 8.13
C HIS A 97 3.28 -6.96 9.53
N TYR A 98 4.32 -7.74 9.75
CA TYR A 98 5.07 -7.76 11.01
C TYR A 98 5.61 -6.36 11.37
N LEU A 99 6.10 -5.60 10.39
CA LEU A 99 6.58 -4.23 10.59
C LEU A 99 5.42 -3.25 10.79
N VAL A 100 4.37 -3.37 9.99
CA VAL A 100 3.17 -2.51 10.06
C VAL A 100 2.49 -2.58 11.43
N LEU A 101 2.36 -3.77 12.02
CA LEU A 101 1.62 -3.98 13.27
C LEU A 101 2.55 -3.84 14.49
N ALA A 102 3.17 -2.68 14.66
CA ALA A 102 4.20 -2.46 15.66
C ALA A 102 3.71 -2.56 17.12
N ASP A 103 2.43 -2.31 17.38
CA ASP A 103 1.82 -2.24 18.74
C ASP A 103 1.31 -3.57 19.29
N LYS A 104 1.11 -4.61 18.44
CA LYS A 104 0.49 -5.90 18.83
C LYS A 104 1.41 -7.08 18.56
N LYS A 105 2.39 -7.29 19.42
CA LYS A 105 3.48 -8.26 19.23
C LYS A 105 3.03 -9.68 18.86
N GLU A 106 1.94 -10.16 19.45
CA GLU A 106 1.46 -11.54 19.27
C GLU A 106 0.77 -11.77 17.91
N ASP A 107 0.26 -10.71 17.30
CA ASP A 107 -0.47 -10.77 16.02
C ASP A 107 0.41 -10.42 14.81
N ARG A 108 1.64 -9.97 15.04
CA ARG A 108 2.58 -9.53 14.00
C ARG A 108 2.94 -10.64 13.03
N GLY A 109 2.62 -10.47 11.75
CA GLY A 109 2.94 -11.44 10.70
C GLY A 109 2.19 -12.76 10.79
N VAL A 110 1.12 -12.84 11.61
CA VAL A 110 0.37 -14.05 11.85
C VAL A 110 -1.06 -13.90 11.33
N TYR A 111 -1.53 -14.84 10.53
CA TYR A 111 -2.92 -14.87 10.10
C TYR A 111 -3.86 -15.06 11.29
N ARG A 112 -4.96 -14.31 11.29
CA ARG A 112 -5.97 -14.37 12.34
C ARG A 112 -6.60 -15.76 12.46
N ARG A 113 -6.92 -16.13 13.68
CA ARG A 113 -7.58 -17.40 14.01
C ARG A 113 -9.05 -17.23 14.41
N VAL A 114 -9.53 -15.99 14.41
CA VAL A 114 -10.89 -15.61 14.77
C VAL A 114 -11.60 -14.92 13.61
N PRO A 115 -12.93 -15.07 13.50
CA PRO A 115 -13.72 -14.29 12.57
C PRO A 115 -13.62 -12.79 12.91
N VAL A 116 -13.62 -11.94 11.88
CA VAL A 116 -13.66 -10.47 12.03
C VAL A 116 -14.75 -9.89 11.13
N ARG A 117 -15.14 -8.66 11.43
CA ARG A 117 -16.02 -7.85 10.56
C ARG A 117 -15.31 -6.55 10.21
N ILE A 118 -15.41 -6.14 8.97
CA ILE A 118 -14.95 -4.82 8.54
C ILE A 118 -16.14 -3.86 8.70
N MET A 119 -16.00 -2.89 9.58
CA MET A 119 -17.05 -1.92 9.85
C MET A 119 -17.38 -1.11 8.59
N GLY A 120 -18.66 -1.10 8.20
CA GLY A 120 -19.13 -0.39 7.02
C GLY A 120 -18.97 -1.12 5.68
N ALA A 121 -18.21 -2.21 5.61
CA ALA A 121 -18.11 -3.00 4.39
C ALA A 121 -19.36 -3.82 4.11
N LYS A 122 -19.67 -4.01 2.83
CA LYS A 122 -20.84 -4.80 2.36
C LYS A 122 -20.51 -6.28 2.12
N HIS A 123 -19.27 -6.67 2.31
CA HIS A 123 -18.83 -8.07 2.20
C HIS A 123 -18.35 -8.61 3.53
N GLU A 124 -18.35 -9.93 3.67
CA GLU A 124 -17.81 -10.61 4.83
C GLU A 124 -16.39 -11.12 4.51
N PRO A 125 -15.40 -10.86 5.38
CA PRO A 125 -14.07 -11.43 5.25
C PRO A 125 -14.08 -12.96 5.27
N ALA A 126 -13.03 -13.57 4.71
CA ALA A 126 -12.89 -15.02 4.71
C ALA A 126 -12.94 -15.61 6.12
N GLN A 127 -13.56 -16.78 6.28
CA GLN A 127 -13.48 -17.53 7.53
C GLN A 127 -12.02 -17.93 7.83
N PRO A 128 -11.59 -17.99 9.10
CA PRO A 128 -10.18 -18.24 9.44
C PRO A 128 -9.55 -19.47 8.77
N TYR A 129 -10.28 -20.56 8.65
CA TYR A 129 -9.81 -21.80 8.01
C TYR A 129 -9.66 -21.69 6.49
N LEU A 130 -10.23 -20.65 5.87
CA LEU A 130 -10.12 -20.38 4.44
C LEU A 130 -9.02 -19.37 4.09
N ILE A 131 -8.40 -18.72 5.07
CA ILE A 131 -7.38 -17.68 4.81
C ILE A 131 -6.21 -18.28 4.04
N GLN A 132 -5.61 -19.35 4.55
CA GLN A 132 -4.44 -19.96 3.92
C GLN A 132 -4.71 -20.34 2.46
N PRO A 133 -5.73 -21.16 2.12
CA PRO A 133 -5.98 -21.56 0.73
C PRO A 133 -6.35 -20.37 -0.17
N LYS A 134 -7.05 -19.35 0.36
CA LYS A 134 -7.37 -18.14 -0.43
C LYS A 134 -6.13 -17.30 -0.71
N MET A 135 -5.22 -17.17 0.24
CA MET A 135 -3.95 -16.45 0.02
C MET A 135 -3.06 -17.19 -0.99
N GLU A 136 -3.02 -18.51 -0.96
CA GLU A 136 -2.32 -19.33 -1.97
C GLU A 136 -2.90 -19.09 -3.37
N GLN A 137 -4.22 -19.14 -3.51
CA GLN A 137 -4.91 -18.87 -4.78
C GLN A 137 -4.65 -17.44 -5.28
N LEU A 138 -4.67 -16.44 -4.38
CA LEU A 138 -4.39 -15.05 -4.74
C LEU A 138 -2.95 -14.87 -5.24
N LEU A 139 -1.98 -15.50 -4.57
CA LEU A 139 -0.58 -15.45 -4.99
C LEU A 139 -0.36 -16.23 -6.31
N GLU A 140 -1.06 -17.32 -6.52
CA GLU A 140 -1.03 -18.07 -7.78
C GLU A 140 -1.62 -17.23 -8.92
N PHE A 141 -2.78 -16.60 -8.73
CA PHE A 141 -3.37 -15.67 -9.68
C PHE A 141 -2.36 -14.56 -10.02
N TYR A 142 -1.81 -13.89 -9.01
CA TYR A 142 -0.88 -12.77 -9.22
C TYR A 142 0.36 -13.20 -10.03
N ARG A 143 0.90 -14.37 -9.74
CA ARG A 143 2.10 -14.91 -10.39
C ARG A 143 1.88 -15.30 -11.85
N ASN A 144 0.70 -15.85 -12.16
CA ASN A 144 0.36 -16.39 -13.47
C ASN A 144 -0.37 -15.36 -14.37
N SER A 145 -0.83 -14.24 -13.83
CA SER A 145 -1.55 -13.22 -14.60
C SER A 145 -0.64 -12.54 -15.61
N THR A 146 -1.11 -12.44 -16.85
CA THR A 146 -0.48 -11.69 -17.95
C THR A 146 -1.11 -10.32 -18.16
N GLU A 147 -2.05 -9.93 -17.30
CA GLU A 147 -2.68 -8.61 -17.36
C GLU A 147 -1.68 -7.50 -17.10
N HIS A 148 -1.99 -6.31 -17.62
CA HIS A 148 -1.26 -5.10 -17.28
C HIS A 148 -1.18 -4.91 -15.77
N ILE A 149 -0.09 -4.31 -15.29
CA ILE A 149 0.18 -4.18 -13.84
C ILE A 149 -0.96 -3.50 -13.08
N ILE A 150 -1.66 -2.50 -13.68
CA ILE A 150 -2.72 -1.76 -12.98
C ILE A 150 -3.94 -2.63 -12.70
N PRO A 151 -4.63 -3.25 -13.66
CA PRO A 151 -5.76 -4.16 -13.37
C PRO A 151 -5.34 -5.33 -12.49
N ARG A 152 -4.16 -5.90 -12.72
CA ARG A 152 -3.64 -7.00 -11.90
C ARG A 152 -3.49 -6.61 -10.43
N LEU A 153 -2.92 -5.44 -10.14
CA LEU A 153 -2.78 -4.95 -8.78
C LEU A 153 -4.09 -4.48 -8.16
N ALA A 154 -4.98 -3.85 -8.94
CA ALA A 154 -6.30 -3.48 -8.46
C ALA A 154 -7.08 -4.71 -7.98
N ARG A 155 -7.07 -5.78 -8.77
CA ARG A 155 -7.70 -7.04 -8.39
C ARG A 155 -7.01 -7.69 -7.20
N PHE A 156 -5.68 -7.81 -7.22
CA PHE A 156 -4.91 -8.39 -6.13
C PHE A 156 -5.22 -7.67 -4.81
N HIS A 157 -5.22 -6.34 -4.82
CA HIS A 157 -5.47 -5.53 -3.64
C HIS A 157 -6.88 -5.73 -3.07
N ILE A 158 -7.90 -5.70 -3.94
CA ILE A 158 -9.30 -5.91 -3.51
C ILE A 158 -9.48 -7.33 -2.94
N GLU A 159 -8.96 -8.34 -3.60
CA GLU A 159 -9.07 -9.73 -3.13
C GLU A 159 -8.30 -9.94 -1.82
N PHE A 160 -7.10 -9.35 -1.67
CA PHE A 160 -6.35 -9.37 -0.41
C PHE A 160 -7.15 -8.76 0.75
N GLU A 161 -7.71 -7.56 0.54
CA GLU A 161 -8.56 -6.90 1.52
C GLU A 161 -9.85 -7.70 1.80
N GLY A 162 -10.43 -8.34 0.79
CA GLY A 162 -11.60 -9.20 0.94
C GLY A 162 -11.32 -10.49 1.72
N ILE A 163 -10.13 -11.05 1.60
CA ILE A 163 -9.67 -12.16 2.46
C ILE A 163 -9.47 -11.66 3.89
N HIS A 164 -8.92 -10.47 4.04
CA HIS A 164 -8.62 -9.83 5.34
C HIS A 164 -7.85 -10.75 6.28
N PRO A 165 -6.63 -11.16 5.87
CA PRO A 165 -5.94 -12.29 6.49
C PRO A 165 -5.47 -12.03 7.93
N PHE A 166 -5.31 -10.79 8.34
CA PHE A 166 -4.79 -10.42 9.65
C PHE A 166 -5.87 -9.84 10.55
N ILE A 167 -5.58 -9.75 11.85
CA ILE A 167 -6.53 -9.19 12.84
C ILE A 167 -6.66 -7.66 12.70
N ASP A 168 -5.60 -7.00 12.24
CA ASP A 168 -5.49 -5.56 12.05
C ASP A 168 -4.38 -5.29 11.00
N GLY A 169 -4.25 -4.07 10.48
CA GLY A 169 -3.16 -3.69 9.58
C GLY A 169 -3.27 -4.20 8.14
N ASN A 170 -4.40 -4.81 7.74
CA ASN A 170 -4.60 -5.31 6.37
C ASN A 170 -4.50 -4.19 5.34
N GLY A 171 -5.23 -3.08 5.51
CA GLY A 171 -5.21 -1.95 4.58
C GLY A 171 -3.81 -1.36 4.38
N ARG A 172 -3.08 -1.12 5.46
CA ARG A 172 -1.69 -0.63 5.42
C ARG A 172 -0.78 -1.61 4.67
N THR A 173 -0.88 -2.90 5.00
CA THR A 173 -0.13 -3.97 4.31
C THR A 173 -0.49 -4.05 2.83
N GLY A 174 -1.78 -4.06 2.49
CA GLY A 174 -2.24 -4.12 1.10
C GLY A 174 -1.72 -2.96 0.25
N ARG A 175 -1.74 -1.72 0.76
CA ARG A 175 -1.18 -0.55 0.07
C ARG A 175 0.34 -0.64 -0.12
N LEU A 176 1.06 -1.19 0.86
CA LEU A 176 2.51 -1.45 0.74
C LEU A 176 2.82 -2.52 -0.32
N LEU A 177 2.01 -3.58 -0.40
CA LEU A 177 2.15 -4.61 -1.43
C LEU A 177 1.90 -4.06 -2.85
N VAL A 178 0.92 -3.17 -3.01
CA VAL A 178 0.68 -2.46 -4.27
C VAL A 178 1.93 -1.67 -4.67
N ASN A 179 2.51 -0.90 -3.76
CA ASN A 179 3.70 -0.11 -4.02
C ASN A 179 4.95 -0.97 -4.28
N LEU A 180 5.11 -2.10 -3.59
CA LEU A 180 6.17 -3.07 -3.86
C LEU A 180 6.16 -3.49 -5.33
N GLU A 181 5.01 -3.92 -5.82
CA GLU A 181 4.90 -4.48 -7.17
C GLU A 181 4.88 -3.39 -8.26
N LEU A 182 4.33 -2.20 -7.98
CA LEU A 182 4.45 -1.04 -8.88
C LEU A 182 5.92 -0.66 -9.09
N MET A 183 6.68 -0.50 -8.01
CA MET A 183 8.09 -0.12 -8.09
C MET A 183 8.94 -1.20 -8.76
N LYS A 184 8.68 -2.48 -8.52
CA LYS A 184 9.35 -3.59 -9.23
C LYS A 184 9.07 -3.57 -10.73
N ALA A 185 7.87 -3.13 -11.14
CA ALA A 185 7.51 -2.95 -12.54
C ALA A 185 8.04 -1.63 -13.14
N GLY A 186 8.81 -0.85 -12.37
CA GLY A 186 9.41 0.42 -12.80
C GLY A 186 8.45 1.60 -12.80
N TYR A 187 7.32 1.52 -12.12
CA TYR A 187 6.42 2.65 -11.90
C TYR A 187 6.75 3.34 -10.57
N PRO A 188 6.48 4.65 -10.45
CA PRO A 188 6.59 5.31 -9.15
C PRO A 188 5.56 4.77 -8.17
N PRO A 189 5.85 4.80 -6.85
CA PRO A 189 4.88 4.43 -5.83
C PRO A 189 3.72 5.43 -5.79
N ILE A 190 2.54 4.96 -5.38
CA ILE A 190 1.33 5.77 -5.24
C ILE A 190 0.97 5.98 -3.77
N ASP A 191 0.36 7.12 -3.51
CA ASP A 191 -0.17 7.49 -2.19
C ASP A 191 -1.66 7.82 -2.32
N ILE A 192 -2.52 6.89 -1.93
CA ILE A 192 -3.97 7.08 -1.91
C ILE A 192 -4.29 8.06 -0.79
N LYS A 193 -4.73 9.26 -1.15
CA LYS A 193 -4.97 10.35 -0.20
C LYS A 193 -6.14 10.01 0.74
N PHE A 194 -5.99 10.36 2.01
CA PHE A 194 -7.04 10.21 3.01
C PHE A 194 -8.35 10.92 2.59
N THR A 195 -8.25 12.02 1.84
CA THR A 195 -9.41 12.73 1.28
C THR A 195 -10.22 11.87 0.31
N ASP A 196 -9.59 10.93 -0.36
CA ASP A 196 -10.20 10.06 -1.36
C ASP A 196 -10.67 8.71 -0.79
N ARG A 197 -10.57 8.54 0.55
CA ARG A 197 -10.93 7.28 1.21
C ARG A 197 -12.34 6.79 0.91
N ILE A 198 -13.30 7.70 0.69
CA ILE A 198 -14.68 7.31 0.35
C ILE A 198 -14.72 6.66 -1.04
N ALA A 199 -14.05 7.24 -2.03
CA ALA A 199 -13.97 6.66 -3.38
C ALA A 199 -13.23 5.31 -3.34
N TYR A 200 -12.17 5.23 -2.54
CA TYR A 200 -11.41 4.01 -2.33
C TYR A 200 -12.25 2.89 -1.71
N TYR A 201 -13.00 3.15 -0.63
CA TYR A 201 -13.88 2.14 -0.02
C TYR A 201 -15.07 1.77 -0.92
N ASN A 202 -15.63 2.72 -1.65
CA ASN A 202 -16.69 2.43 -2.62
C ASN A 202 -16.21 1.47 -3.73
N ALA A 203 -14.94 1.52 -4.12
CA ALA A 203 -14.39 0.61 -5.13
C ALA A 203 -14.37 -0.85 -4.63
N PHE A 204 -14.11 -1.10 -3.34
CA PHE A 204 -14.25 -2.45 -2.75
C PHE A 204 -15.70 -2.91 -2.77
N ASP A 205 -16.62 -2.07 -2.33
CA ASP A 205 -18.05 -2.39 -2.30
C ASP A 205 -18.59 -2.70 -3.71
N GLU A 206 -18.16 -1.95 -4.73
CA GLU A 206 -18.56 -2.18 -6.11
C GLU A 206 -18.03 -3.51 -6.65
N TYR A 207 -16.79 -3.84 -6.38
CA TYR A 207 -16.23 -5.12 -6.77
C TYR A 207 -16.95 -6.30 -6.09
N HIS A 208 -17.15 -6.24 -4.78
CA HIS A 208 -17.80 -7.33 -4.06
C HIS A 208 -19.29 -7.49 -4.41
N ALA A 209 -19.97 -6.40 -4.77
CA ALA A 209 -21.37 -6.45 -5.17
C ALA A 209 -21.59 -6.84 -6.64
N LYS A 210 -20.69 -6.42 -7.56
CA LYS A 210 -20.93 -6.50 -9.02
C LYS A 210 -19.77 -7.15 -9.79
N HIS A 211 -18.68 -7.54 -9.13
CA HIS A 211 -17.42 -7.97 -9.74
C HIS A 211 -16.86 -6.95 -10.75
N ASN A 212 -17.11 -5.66 -10.51
CA ASN A 212 -16.60 -4.57 -11.33
C ASN A 212 -15.33 -3.97 -10.72
N LEU A 213 -14.23 -4.06 -11.45
CA LEU A 213 -12.91 -3.60 -11.03
C LEU A 213 -12.62 -2.14 -11.45
N ASP A 214 -13.43 -1.57 -12.35
CA ASP A 214 -13.18 -0.29 -13.01
C ASP A 214 -12.86 0.86 -12.06
N ALA A 215 -13.55 0.92 -10.91
CA ALA A 215 -13.39 2.00 -9.96
C ALA A 215 -11.98 1.98 -9.33
N MET A 216 -11.48 0.80 -8.93
CA MET A 216 -10.14 0.65 -8.36
C MET A 216 -9.06 0.83 -9.42
N GLU A 217 -9.27 0.31 -10.63
CA GLU A 217 -8.34 0.51 -11.75
C GLU A 217 -8.18 1.99 -12.09
N LYS A 218 -9.28 2.73 -12.18
CA LYS A 218 -9.27 4.19 -12.44
C LYS A 218 -8.56 4.94 -11.32
N LEU A 219 -8.78 4.55 -10.08
CA LEU A 219 -8.12 5.15 -8.93
C LEU A 219 -6.61 4.93 -9.00
N PHE A 220 -6.15 3.71 -9.17
CA PHE A 220 -4.72 3.38 -9.27
C PHE A 220 -4.08 4.04 -10.49
N ALA A 221 -4.74 3.95 -11.65
CA ALA A 221 -4.27 4.60 -12.87
C ALA A 221 -4.14 6.12 -12.71
N GLY A 222 -5.09 6.76 -12.03
CA GLY A 222 -5.06 8.19 -11.74
C GLY A 222 -3.85 8.57 -10.89
N TYR A 223 -3.61 7.85 -9.80
CA TYR A 223 -2.46 8.11 -8.93
C TYR A 223 -1.11 7.84 -9.61
N VAL A 224 -0.99 6.73 -10.35
CA VAL A 224 0.24 6.45 -11.14
C VAL A 224 0.48 7.55 -12.17
N ASN A 225 -0.57 8.00 -12.87
CA ASN A 225 -0.47 9.06 -13.85
C ASN A 225 0.02 10.39 -13.23
N MET A 226 -0.55 10.79 -12.08
CA MET A 226 -0.13 12.00 -11.35
C MET A 226 1.35 11.89 -10.91
N ARG A 227 1.77 10.74 -10.41
CA ARG A 227 3.16 10.53 -9.99
C ARG A 227 4.13 10.60 -11.16
N LEU A 228 3.78 10.00 -12.30
CA LEU A 228 4.58 10.10 -13.52
C LEU A 228 4.71 11.55 -13.99
N ASP A 229 3.62 12.35 -13.93
CA ASP A 229 3.68 13.77 -14.27
C ASP A 229 4.62 14.55 -13.36
N SER A 230 4.57 14.29 -12.05
CA SER A 230 5.48 14.93 -11.09
C SER A 230 6.96 14.61 -11.38
N TYR A 231 7.26 13.37 -11.74
CA TYR A 231 8.63 12.95 -12.07
C TYR A 231 9.10 13.57 -13.40
N LEU A 232 8.23 13.63 -14.40
CA LEU A 232 8.55 14.26 -15.70
C LEU A 232 8.79 15.77 -15.54
N GLN A 233 7.95 16.46 -14.76
CA GLN A 233 8.13 17.89 -14.46
C GLN A 233 9.48 18.18 -13.80
N MET A 234 9.89 17.36 -12.83
CA MET A 234 11.19 17.54 -12.16
C MET A 234 12.38 17.40 -13.12
N LEU A 235 12.22 16.61 -14.17
CA LEU A 235 13.28 16.43 -15.19
C LEU A 235 13.28 17.51 -16.27
N GLU A 236 12.30 18.42 -16.28
CA GLU A 236 12.25 19.59 -17.17
C GLU A 236 12.92 20.83 -16.55
N GLU A 237 13.07 20.87 -15.21
CA GLU A 237 13.79 21.90 -14.47
C GLU A 237 15.30 21.62 -14.44
#